data_d2d4af1df7e0fa0ea0fb1e05cdca097f
#
_entry.id   d2d4af1df7e0fa0ea0fb1e05cdca097f
#
_cell.length_a   1.000
_cell.length_b   1.000
_cell.length_c   1.000
_cell.angle_alpha   90.00
_cell.angle_beta   90.00
_cell.angle_gamma   90.00
#
_symmetry.space_group_name_H-M   'P 1'
#
loop_
_entity.id
_entity.type
_entity.pdbx_description
1 polymer ?
#
loop_
_entity_poly.entity_id
_entity_poly.type
_entity_poly.pdbx_seq_one_letter_code
_entity_poly.pdbx_strand_id
1 'polypeptide(L)'
;MRSHIATLRRSDLLAVVHPNCWGAPPAIMKGWIDRVFAPDAAYAFPKGDDQGDAPVGLLTTKVALVVNTGNTPSAREQAVFGDPLQRQWEDCVLRYCGVREVMRALFAVVATSSAVERAQWLGQTAELAGQALRRAG
;
A
#
# COMPACT_ATOMS: atom_id res chain seq x y z
N MET A 1 6.81 -13.21 12.63
CA MET A 1 6.43 -13.34 11.23
C MET A 1 5.10 -14.08 11.05
N ARG A 2 4.92 -15.31 11.53
CA ARG A 2 3.65 -16.06 11.43
C ARG A 2 2.43 -15.29 11.94
N SER A 3 2.58 -14.51 13.01
CA SER A 3 1.50 -13.66 13.55
C SER A 3 1.08 -12.55 12.58
N HIS A 4 2.03 -11.91 11.89
CA HIS A 4 1.72 -10.87 10.90
C HIS A 4 0.96 -11.45 9.70
N ILE A 5 1.38 -12.62 9.20
CA ILE A 5 0.66 -13.34 8.13
C ILE A 5 -0.77 -13.67 8.58
N ALA A 6 -0.93 -14.22 9.80
CA ALA A 6 -2.24 -14.57 10.33
C ALA A 6 -3.14 -13.34 10.54
N THR A 7 -2.57 -12.20 10.94
CA THR A 7 -3.31 -10.94 11.07
C THR A 7 -3.73 -10.43 9.70
N LEU A 8 -2.80 -10.36 8.72
CA LEU A 8 -3.10 -9.90 7.36
C LEU A 8 -4.25 -10.71 6.73
N ARG A 9 -4.20 -12.03 6.83
CA ARG A 9 -5.22 -12.93 6.26
C ARG A 9 -6.62 -12.77 6.85
N ARG A 10 -6.76 -12.19 8.05
CA ARG A 10 -8.05 -11.98 8.74
C ARG A 10 -8.50 -10.53 8.71
N SER A 11 -7.73 -9.65 8.09
CA SER A 11 -8.01 -8.21 8.10
C SER A 11 -8.88 -7.83 6.90
N ASP A 12 -10.01 -7.20 7.15
CA ASP A 12 -10.85 -6.59 6.11
C ASP A 12 -10.27 -5.28 5.60
N LEU A 13 -9.47 -4.59 6.44
CA LEU A 13 -8.79 -3.34 6.13
C LEU A 13 -7.30 -3.46 6.44
N LEU A 14 -6.46 -3.04 5.49
CA LEU A 14 -5.04 -2.83 5.69
C LEU A 14 -4.71 -1.34 5.61
N ALA A 15 -4.13 -0.78 6.66
CA ALA A 15 -3.60 0.58 6.63
C ALA A 15 -2.07 0.55 6.64
N VAL A 16 -1.45 1.25 5.69
CA VAL A 16 0.01 1.35 5.54
C VAL A 16 0.41 2.81 5.50
N VAL A 17 1.33 3.21 6.38
CA VAL A 17 1.83 4.58 6.47
C VAL A 17 3.35 4.58 6.46
N HIS A 18 3.96 5.26 5.49
CA HIS A 18 5.42 5.36 5.41
C HIS A 18 5.90 6.48 4.48
N PRO A 19 7.14 6.97 4.63
CA PRO A 19 7.72 7.93 3.70
C PRO A 19 8.07 7.27 2.36
N ASN A 20 8.10 8.08 1.29
CA ASN A 20 8.68 7.69 0.02
C ASN A 20 10.22 7.70 0.12
N CYS A 21 10.84 6.54 -0.04
CA CYS A 21 12.28 6.35 -0.02
C CYS A 21 12.74 5.89 -1.41
N TRP A 22 13.15 6.84 -2.28
CA TRP A 22 13.61 6.53 -3.63
C TRP A 22 12.57 5.81 -4.51
N GLY A 23 11.31 6.22 -4.42
CA GLY A 23 10.21 5.57 -5.14
C GLY A 23 9.79 4.21 -4.56
N ALA A 24 10.21 3.89 -3.34
CA ALA A 24 9.95 2.62 -2.68
C ALA A 24 9.60 2.81 -1.19
N PRO A 25 9.06 1.80 -0.51
CA PRO A 25 8.97 1.77 0.94
C PRO A 25 10.36 1.76 1.59
N PRO A 26 10.50 2.22 2.85
CA PRO A 26 11.72 2.04 3.61
C PRO A 26 12.16 0.58 3.67
N ALA A 27 13.48 0.32 3.76
CA ALA A 27 14.05 -1.03 3.71
C ALA A 27 13.42 -2.00 4.73
N ILE A 28 13.14 -1.54 5.93
CA ILE A 28 12.49 -2.36 6.96
C ILE A 28 11.08 -2.79 6.55
N MET A 29 10.33 -1.89 5.91
CA MET A 29 8.97 -2.19 5.41
C MET A 29 9.03 -3.09 4.17
N LYS A 30 9.99 -2.86 3.26
CA LYS A 30 10.21 -3.75 2.12
C LYS A 30 10.50 -5.18 2.59
N GLY A 31 11.36 -5.34 3.60
CA GLY A 31 11.64 -6.64 4.21
C GLY A 31 10.43 -7.28 4.90
N TRP A 32 9.49 -6.48 5.43
CA TRP A 32 8.22 -6.97 5.94
C TRP A 32 7.30 -7.42 4.79
N ILE A 33 7.19 -6.63 3.71
CA ILE A 33 6.41 -7.01 2.53
C ILE A 33 6.88 -8.37 2.00
N ASP A 34 8.18 -8.54 1.76
CA ASP A 34 8.76 -9.75 1.18
C ASP A 34 8.53 -11.02 2.02
N ARG A 35 8.29 -10.86 3.31
CA ARG A 35 8.10 -11.98 4.24
C ARG A 35 6.66 -12.25 4.59
N VAL A 36 5.78 -11.26 4.45
CA VAL A 36 4.37 -11.37 4.86
C VAL A 36 3.47 -11.62 3.65
N PHE A 37 3.76 -10.96 2.53
CA PHE A 37 3.09 -11.21 1.25
C PHE A 37 3.77 -12.36 0.52
N ALA A 38 3.81 -13.52 1.16
CA ALA A 38 4.53 -14.70 0.67
C ALA A 38 3.60 -15.64 -0.13
N PRO A 39 4.17 -16.51 -0.98
CA PRO A 39 3.43 -17.60 -1.61
C PRO A 39 2.65 -18.43 -0.56
N ASP A 40 1.49 -18.95 -0.94
CA ASP A 40 0.54 -19.71 -0.11
C ASP A 40 -0.02 -18.96 1.11
N ALA A 41 0.44 -17.73 1.32
CA ALA A 41 -0.06 -16.84 2.37
C ALA A 41 -0.92 -15.71 1.81
N ALA A 42 -0.39 -14.96 0.86
CA ALA A 42 -1.05 -13.80 0.25
C ALA A 42 -1.45 -14.04 -1.22
N TYR A 43 -0.78 -14.94 -1.90
CA TYR A 43 -1.08 -15.35 -3.29
C TYR A 43 -0.65 -16.80 -3.53
N ALA A 44 -1.16 -17.42 -4.60
CA ALA A 44 -0.74 -18.74 -5.04
C ALA A 44 -0.65 -18.80 -6.56
N PHE A 45 0.18 -19.70 -7.07
CA PHE A 45 0.21 -20.04 -8.48
C PHE A 45 -0.71 -21.23 -8.75
N PRO A 46 -1.51 -21.23 -9.85
CA PRO A 46 -2.29 -22.39 -10.24
C PRO A 46 -1.39 -23.62 -10.41
N LYS A 47 -1.90 -24.79 -10.06
CA LYS A 47 -1.17 -26.05 -10.28
C LYS A 47 -0.99 -26.29 -11.77
N GLY A 48 0.25 -26.56 -12.19
CA GLY A 48 0.60 -26.79 -13.59
C GLY A 48 0.84 -25.51 -14.38
N ASP A 49 1.00 -24.36 -13.70
CA ASP A 49 1.35 -23.09 -14.34
C ASP A 49 2.86 -23.07 -14.69
N ASP A 50 3.19 -23.68 -15.82
CA ASP A 50 4.52 -23.58 -16.44
C ASP A 50 4.59 -22.40 -17.45
N GLN A 51 3.50 -21.65 -17.63
CA GLN A 51 3.35 -20.67 -18.71
C GLN A 51 3.33 -19.22 -18.22
N GLY A 52 3.44 -18.98 -16.91
CA GLY A 52 3.46 -17.64 -16.35
C GLY A 52 2.07 -16.98 -16.24
N ASP A 53 1.04 -17.78 -15.98
CA ASP A 53 -0.30 -17.29 -15.69
C ASP A 53 -0.30 -16.34 -14.47
N ALA A 54 -1.26 -15.43 -14.44
CA ALA A 54 -1.41 -14.51 -13.32
C ALA A 54 -1.69 -15.31 -12.02
N PRO A 55 -0.99 -15.00 -10.91
CA PRO A 55 -1.26 -15.66 -9.65
C PRO A 55 -2.66 -15.35 -9.14
N VAL A 56 -3.18 -16.23 -8.32
CA VAL A 56 -4.43 -16.03 -7.60
C VAL A 56 -4.15 -15.34 -6.28
N GLY A 57 -4.71 -14.16 -6.07
CA GLY A 57 -4.65 -13.46 -4.78
C GLY A 57 -5.48 -14.19 -3.72
N LEU A 58 -4.89 -14.39 -2.54
CA LEU A 58 -5.50 -15.14 -1.44
C LEU A 58 -6.01 -14.25 -0.29
N LEU A 59 -5.73 -12.94 -0.34
CA LEU A 59 -6.21 -12.03 0.69
C LEU A 59 -7.69 -11.73 0.50
N THR A 60 -8.42 -11.74 1.61
CA THR A 60 -9.83 -11.33 1.68
C THR A 60 -10.00 -9.87 2.07
N THR A 61 -8.90 -9.15 2.21
CA THR A 61 -8.87 -7.72 2.52
C THR A 61 -9.67 -6.95 1.47
N LYS A 62 -10.69 -6.24 1.91
CA LYS A 62 -11.60 -5.50 1.03
C LYS A 62 -10.98 -4.20 0.56
N VAL A 63 -10.34 -3.49 1.50
CA VAL A 63 -9.77 -2.15 1.28
C VAL A 63 -8.36 -2.07 1.84
N ALA A 64 -7.45 -1.44 1.09
CA ALA A 64 -6.17 -0.98 1.60
C ALA A 64 -6.09 0.55 1.55
N LEU A 65 -5.66 1.17 2.64
CA LEU A 65 -5.34 2.59 2.72
C LEU A 65 -3.83 2.75 2.79
N VAL A 66 -3.23 3.37 1.79
CA VAL A 66 -1.79 3.66 1.74
C VAL A 66 -1.57 5.17 1.87
N VAL A 67 -0.93 5.59 2.94
CA VAL A 67 -0.58 6.99 3.17
C VAL A 67 0.92 7.16 3.08
N ASN A 68 1.35 7.99 2.15
CA ASN A 68 2.75 8.27 1.93
C ASN A 68 3.09 9.74 2.22
N THR A 69 4.30 9.97 2.69
CA THR A 69 4.91 11.30 2.73
C THR A 69 6.10 11.35 1.79
N GLY A 70 6.38 12.53 1.21
CA GLY A 70 7.49 12.70 0.28
C GLY A 70 8.06 14.11 0.29
N ASN A 71 9.18 14.29 -0.41
CA ASN A 71 9.82 15.59 -0.59
C ASN A 71 9.88 16.03 -2.07
N THR A 72 9.28 15.26 -2.94
CA THR A 72 9.06 15.64 -4.34
C THR A 72 7.61 16.09 -4.51
N PRO A 73 7.33 17.26 -5.12
CA PRO A 73 5.95 17.65 -5.43
C PRO A 73 5.24 16.58 -6.25
N SER A 74 3.98 16.28 -5.93
CA SER A 74 3.22 15.18 -6.54
C SER A 74 3.16 15.26 -8.07
N ALA A 75 3.01 16.47 -8.61
CA ALA A 75 3.03 16.67 -10.06
C ALA A 75 4.37 16.26 -10.69
N ARG A 76 5.49 16.56 -10.04
CA ARG A 76 6.82 16.17 -10.51
C ARG A 76 7.04 14.65 -10.31
N GLU A 77 6.62 14.09 -9.19
CA GLU A 77 6.68 12.64 -8.95
C GLU A 77 5.99 11.87 -10.08
N GLN A 78 4.80 12.32 -10.47
CA GLN A 78 4.06 11.72 -11.58
C GLN A 78 4.72 11.97 -12.94
N ALA A 79 5.08 13.21 -13.25
CA ALA A 79 5.56 13.56 -14.60
C ALA A 79 6.96 13.02 -14.92
N VAL A 80 7.85 12.96 -13.92
CA VAL A 80 9.26 12.57 -14.11
C VAL A 80 9.49 11.10 -13.82
N PHE A 81 8.85 10.56 -12.76
CA PHE A 81 9.11 9.20 -12.26
C PHE A 81 7.93 8.25 -12.48
N GLY A 82 6.73 8.76 -12.84
CA GLY A 82 5.53 7.95 -13.05
C GLY A 82 4.97 7.36 -11.77
N ASP A 83 5.23 7.99 -10.62
CA ASP A 83 4.84 7.56 -9.27
C ASP A 83 5.09 6.04 -9.04
N PRO A 84 6.36 5.61 -8.98
CA PRO A 84 6.70 4.19 -8.86
C PRO A 84 6.14 3.57 -7.58
N LEU A 85 5.98 4.36 -6.52
CA LEU A 85 5.44 3.90 -5.24
C LEU A 85 3.94 3.57 -5.33
N GLN A 86 3.18 4.31 -6.13
CA GLN A 86 1.78 3.96 -6.40
C GLN A 86 1.69 2.61 -7.10
N ARG A 87 2.45 2.44 -8.18
CA ARG A 87 2.49 1.19 -8.94
C ARG A 87 2.90 0.00 -8.08
N GLN A 88 3.92 0.19 -7.24
CA GLN A 88 4.39 -0.87 -6.35
C GLN A 88 3.29 -1.32 -5.38
N TRP A 89 2.62 -0.38 -4.71
CA TRP A 89 1.57 -0.74 -3.77
C TRP A 89 0.31 -1.26 -4.46
N GLU A 90 -0.19 -0.53 -5.44
CA GLU A 90 -1.48 -0.82 -6.05
C GLU A 90 -1.39 -2.07 -6.94
N ASP A 91 -0.49 -2.07 -7.91
CA ASP A 91 -0.44 -3.12 -8.93
C ASP A 91 0.39 -4.33 -8.48
N CYS A 92 1.63 -4.08 -7.98
CA CYS A 92 2.58 -5.17 -7.74
C CYS A 92 2.35 -5.91 -6.42
N VAL A 93 1.73 -5.28 -5.40
CA VAL A 93 1.56 -5.90 -4.08
C VAL A 93 0.09 -6.17 -3.79
N LEU A 94 -0.74 -5.14 -3.72
CA LEU A 94 -2.08 -5.27 -3.15
C LEU A 94 -3.04 -5.97 -4.10
N ARG A 95 -3.18 -5.50 -5.33
CA ARG A 95 -4.06 -6.14 -6.33
C ARG A 95 -3.58 -7.54 -6.69
N TYR A 96 -2.27 -7.71 -6.80
CA TYR A 96 -1.65 -9.02 -7.02
C TYR A 96 -2.04 -10.04 -5.94
N CYS A 97 -2.20 -9.60 -4.70
CA CYS A 97 -2.61 -10.45 -3.58
C CYS A 97 -4.12 -10.52 -3.36
N GLY A 98 -4.93 -9.89 -4.20
CA GLY A 98 -6.40 -10.00 -4.17
C GLY A 98 -7.13 -8.86 -3.46
N VAL A 99 -6.42 -7.80 -3.04
CA VAL A 99 -7.07 -6.62 -2.43
C VAL A 99 -7.91 -5.90 -3.49
N ARG A 100 -9.21 -5.72 -3.20
CA ARG A 100 -10.18 -5.22 -4.19
C ARG A 100 -10.08 -3.72 -4.42
N GLU A 101 -9.90 -2.96 -3.36
CA GLU A 101 -9.86 -1.50 -3.42
C GLU A 101 -8.60 -0.97 -2.73
N VAL A 102 -7.90 -0.07 -3.42
CA VAL A 102 -6.73 0.62 -2.89
C VAL A 102 -7.00 2.11 -2.88
N MET A 103 -6.98 2.69 -1.69
CA MET A 103 -7.05 4.13 -1.46
C MET A 103 -5.65 4.63 -1.15
N ARG A 104 -5.21 5.70 -1.80
CA ARG A 104 -3.87 6.24 -1.55
C ARG A 104 -3.88 7.76 -1.41
N ALA A 105 -3.05 8.25 -0.50
CA ALA A 105 -2.69 9.66 -0.39
C ALA A 105 -1.17 9.84 -0.34
N LEU A 106 -0.67 10.85 -1.04
CA LEU A 106 0.73 11.30 -0.98
C LEU A 106 0.75 12.75 -0.50
N PHE A 107 1.35 12.98 0.66
CA PHE A 107 1.56 14.30 1.21
C PHE A 107 2.99 14.78 0.98
N ALA A 108 3.14 15.86 0.22
CA ALA A 108 4.42 16.43 -0.19
C ALA A 108 4.30 17.97 -0.37
N VAL A 109 5.29 18.71 -0.05
CA VAL A 109 6.68 18.44 0.31
C VAL A 109 6.82 18.57 1.83
N VAL A 110 7.23 17.51 2.52
CA VAL A 110 7.29 17.53 3.99
C VAL A 110 8.34 18.51 4.51
N ALA A 111 9.52 18.55 3.88
CA ALA A 111 10.64 19.35 4.33
C ALA A 111 10.33 20.87 4.43
N THR A 112 9.46 21.37 3.57
CA THR A 112 9.08 22.81 3.54
C THR A 112 7.65 23.07 4.03
N SER A 113 6.94 22.04 4.48
CA SER A 113 5.56 22.17 4.93
C SER A 113 5.45 22.94 6.24
N SER A 114 4.43 23.76 6.33
CA SER A 114 4.05 24.47 7.56
C SER A 114 3.34 23.55 8.57
N ALA A 115 3.22 24.00 9.81
CA ALA A 115 2.42 23.30 10.82
C ALA A 115 0.93 23.22 10.42
N VAL A 116 0.42 24.25 9.74
CA VAL A 116 -0.96 24.29 9.25
C VAL A 116 -1.21 23.24 8.17
N GLU A 117 -0.31 23.13 7.18
CA GLU A 117 -0.42 22.09 6.13
C GLU A 117 -0.38 20.68 6.73
N ARG A 118 0.53 20.43 7.68
CA ARG A 118 0.59 19.13 8.35
C ARG A 118 -0.68 18.80 9.14
N ALA A 119 -1.27 19.80 9.80
CA ALA A 119 -2.56 19.61 10.48
C ALA A 119 -3.69 19.29 9.50
N GLN A 120 -3.71 19.93 8.32
CA GLN A 120 -4.66 19.59 7.24
C GLN A 120 -4.45 18.16 6.72
N TRP A 121 -3.20 17.72 6.52
CA TRP A 121 -2.90 16.34 6.10
C TRP A 121 -3.34 15.29 7.12
N LEU A 122 -3.20 15.59 8.41
CA LEU A 122 -3.73 14.71 9.47
C LEU A 122 -5.27 14.62 9.41
N GLY A 123 -5.95 15.75 9.20
CA GLY A 123 -7.41 15.77 9.00
C GLY A 123 -7.83 14.94 7.78
N GLN A 124 -7.19 15.14 6.64
CA GLN A 124 -7.44 14.35 5.42
C GLN A 124 -7.18 12.85 5.63
N THR A 125 -6.11 12.51 6.36
CA THR A 125 -5.81 11.11 6.70
C THR A 125 -6.93 10.50 7.56
N ALA A 126 -7.43 11.23 8.54
CA ALA A 126 -8.55 10.77 9.38
C ALA A 126 -9.83 10.56 8.56
N GLU A 127 -10.14 11.46 7.61
CA GLU A 127 -11.27 11.31 6.71
C GLU A 127 -11.12 10.08 5.81
N LEU A 128 -9.95 9.87 5.21
CA LEU A 128 -9.65 8.69 4.39
C LEU A 128 -9.75 7.39 5.20
N ALA A 129 -9.24 7.38 6.43
CA ALA A 129 -9.37 6.24 7.32
C ALA A 129 -10.84 5.92 7.64
N GLY A 130 -11.64 6.96 7.92
CA GLY A 130 -13.09 6.81 8.11
C GLY A 130 -13.80 6.25 6.87
N GLN A 131 -13.43 6.71 5.69
CA GLN A 131 -13.96 6.18 4.42
C GLN A 131 -13.55 4.69 4.23
N ALA A 132 -12.28 4.38 4.45
CA ALA A 132 -11.76 3.01 4.31
C ALA A 132 -12.47 2.04 5.28
N LEU A 133 -12.70 2.45 6.51
CA LEU A 133 -13.45 1.65 7.50
C LEU A 133 -14.89 1.38 7.04
N ARG A 134 -15.60 2.38 6.53
CA ARG A 134 -16.97 2.19 6.01
C ARG A 134 -17.05 1.25 4.81
N ARG A 135 -16.02 1.22 3.98
CA ARG A 135 -15.96 0.35 2.79
C ARG A 135 -15.51 -1.07 3.13
N ALA A 136 -14.80 -1.23 4.24
CA ALA A 136 -14.37 -2.54 4.73
C ALA A 136 -15.47 -3.29 5.53
N GLY A 137 -16.38 -2.57 6.17
CA GLY A 137 -17.55 -3.16 6.86
C GLY A 137 -18.62 -3.55 5.89
#